data_d476b8a7726186ac7edadc0938bb6965
#
_entry.id   d476b8a7726186ac7edadc0938bb6965
#
_cell.length_a   1.000
_cell.length_b   1.000
_cell.length_c   1.000
_cell.angle_alpha   90.00
_cell.angle_beta   90.00
_cell.angle_gamma   90.00
#
_symmetry.space_group_name_H-M   'P 1'
#
loop_
_entity.id
_entity.type
_entity.pdbx_description
1 polymer ?
#
loop_
_entity_poly.entity_id
_entity_poly.type
_entity_poly.pdbx_seq_one_letter_code
_entity_poly.pdbx_strand_id
1 'polypeptide(L)'
;MSATTLHADASVPDEKQAAAKSAGRRFGALVVRLGAIAAFAAIMAYFVIFAPGFTSTFNLINVVEQSAILGVLAYGMTAVIIGGGSDVTEGGIDLSIAANMGLCAAVYATLLSMGYGDFLSVLAAIAVGMGVGALNAVAVVGLGILPLLATLAVLNVAAGMELTLTQNTVVGASSPLLGVLVSGSFLGISALAWALIVFSAIMIAVIHGTAFGLRLYAVGGHPEAARAAGLSVPFYVSFTYVLSGFCAAVASVLTVSRLSASTPGSGELLLSVLAAALLGTVFSRRFVPTMGGTLLSVLFIGLLANGFQLLNVSSYWVNGVQGALILLVVAITSFARGSEGSR
;
A
#
# COMPACT_ATOMS: atom_id res chain seq x y z
N MET A 1 48.65 -51.85 -2.68
CA MET A 1 48.14 -50.48 -2.67
C MET A 1 46.74 -50.51 -3.26
N SER A 2 45.74 -50.50 -2.40
CA SER A 2 44.33 -50.65 -2.79
C SER A 2 43.72 -49.27 -2.95
N ALA A 3 43.22 -48.95 -4.14
CA ALA A 3 42.50 -47.71 -4.43
C ALA A 3 41.03 -47.94 -4.05
N THR A 4 40.61 -47.30 -2.96
CA THR A 4 39.22 -47.27 -2.54
C THR A 4 38.48 -46.18 -3.32
N THR A 5 37.66 -46.56 -4.29
CA THR A 5 36.74 -45.69 -5.00
C THR A 5 35.57 -45.34 -4.11
N LEU A 6 35.53 -44.11 -3.61
CA LEU A 6 34.33 -43.50 -2.98
C LEU A 6 33.31 -43.23 -4.09
N HIS A 7 32.31 -44.10 -4.23
CA HIS A 7 31.08 -43.78 -4.92
C HIS A 7 30.23 -42.89 -3.98
N ALA A 8 30.21 -41.58 -4.27
CA ALA A 8 29.21 -40.71 -3.71
C ALA A 8 27.87 -41.06 -4.38
N ASP A 9 27.01 -41.79 -3.65
CA ASP A 9 25.62 -42.04 -4.04
C ASP A 9 24.83 -40.75 -3.88
N ALA A 10 24.84 -39.92 -4.93
CA ALA A 10 23.96 -38.78 -5.05
C ALA A 10 22.56 -39.30 -5.35
N SER A 11 21.79 -39.61 -4.32
CA SER A 11 20.37 -40.00 -4.43
C SER A 11 19.61 -38.87 -5.14
N VAL A 12 19.25 -39.11 -6.40
CA VAL A 12 18.32 -38.25 -7.16
C VAL A 12 17.02 -38.16 -6.36
N PRO A 13 16.54 -36.96 -6.00
CA PRO A 13 15.31 -36.82 -5.26
C PRO A 13 14.17 -37.48 -6.04
N ASP A 14 13.39 -38.35 -5.38
CA ASP A 14 12.29 -39.05 -5.97
C ASP A 14 11.27 -38.02 -6.52
N GLU A 15 11.16 -37.91 -7.85
CA GLU A 15 10.25 -36.98 -8.55
C GLU A 15 8.80 -37.10 -8.05
N LYS A 16 8.39 -38.30 -7.63
CA LYS A 16 7.06 -38.54 -7.05
C LYS A 16 6.89 -37.87 -5.69
N GLN A 17 7.94 -37.84 -4.86
CA GLN A 17 7.89 -37.15 -3.56
C GLN A 17 7.88 -35.62 -3.75
N ALA A 18 8.63 -35.11 -4.71
CA ALA A 18 8.63 -33.68 -5.07
C ALA A 18 7.28 -33.25 -5.62
N ALA A 19 6.66 -34.06 -6.50
CA ALA A 19 5.33 -33.79 -7.04
C ALA A 19 4.22 -33.86 -5.98
N ALA A 20 4.26 -34.84 -5.06
CA ALA A 20 3.30 -34.95 -3.96
C ALA A 20 3.43 -33.78 -2.96
N LYS A 21 4.66 -33.35 -2.63
CA LYS A 21 4.89 -32.16 -1.80
C LYS A 21 4.38 -30.88 -2.50
N SER A 22 4.55 -30.74 -3.81
CA SER A 22 4.06 -29.57 -4.55
C SER A 22 2.52 -29.54 -4.64
N ALA A 23 1.86 -30.70 -4.79
CA ALA A 23 0.41 -30.80 -4.79
C ALA A 23 -0.21 -30.49 -3.42
N GLY A 24 0.37 -31.01 -2.34
CA GLY A 24 -0.07 -30.71 -0.96
C GLY A 24 0.07 -29.21 -0.62
N ARG A 25 1.11 -28.57 -1.10
CA ARG A 25 1.34 -27.12 -0.93
C ARG A 25 0.32 -26.27 -1.69
N ARG A 26 0.02 -26.61 -2.95
CA ARG A 26 -1.02 -25.94 -3.73
C ARG A 26 -2.39 -26.06 -3.08
N PHE A 27 -2.68 -27.22 -2.51
CA PHE A 27 -3.92 -27.46 -1.78
C PHE A 27 -3.97 -26.61 -0.50
N GLY A 28 -2.90 -26.57 0.30
CA GLY A 28 -2.80 -25.73 1.50
C GLY A 28 -2.99 -24.24 1.18
N ALA A 29 -2.31 -23.71 0.15
CA ALA A 29 -2.48 -22.34 -0.28
C ALA A 29 -3.91 -22.02 -0.76
N LEU A 30 -4.56 -22.98 -1.44
CA LEU A 30 -5.96 -22.84 -1.86
C LEU A 30 -6.91 -22.82 -0.65
N VAL A 31 -6.73 -23.72 0.31
CA VAL A 31 -7.56 -23.78 1.54
C VAL A 31 -7.46 -22.48 2.33
N VAL A 32 -6.25 -21.95 2.49
CA VAL A 32 -6.03 -20.69 3.21
C VAL A 32 -6.67 -19.52 2.48
N ARG A 33 -6.51 -19.45 1.15
CA ARG A 33 -7.14 -18.42 0.32
C ARG A 33 -8.66 -18.47 0.38
N LEU A 34 -9.25 -19.68 0.25
CA LEU A 34 -10.69 -19.85 0.35
C LEU A 34 -11.19 -19.51 1.74
N GLY A 35 -10.44 -19.88 2.79
CA GLY A 35 -10.73 -19.51 4.18
C GLY A 35 -10.73 -17.99 4.40
N ALA A 36 -9.75 -17.30 3.87
CA ALA A 36 -9.69 -15.83 3.94
C ALA A 36 -10.86 -15.15 3.19
N ILE A 37 -11.19 -15.64 1.98
CA ILE A 37 -12.34 -15.14 1.20
C ILE A 37 -13.66 -15.46 1.92
N ALA A 38 -13.78 -16.65 2.51
CA ALA A 38 -14.98 -17.03 3.26
C ALA A 38 -15.15 -16.19 4.53
N ALA A 39 -14.08 -15.93 5.27
CA ALA A 39 -14.10 -15.02 6.43
C ALA A 39 -14.50 -13.59 6.02
N PHE A 40 -13.95 -13.11 4.90
CA PHE A 40 -14.33 -11.85 4.30
C PHE A 40 -15.83 -11.80 3.97
N ALA A 41 -16.33 -12.81 3.25
CA ALA A 41 -17.73 -12.89 2.87
C ALA A 41 -18.65 -12.98 4.11
N ALA A 42 -18.23 -13.69 5.15
CA ALA A 42 -18.98 -13.80 6.40
C ALA A 42 -19.08 -12.45 7.13
N ILE A 43 -17.98 -11.67 7.19
CA ILE A 43 -17.99 -10.32 7.79
C ILE A 43 -18.90 -9.39 6.97
N MET A 44 -18.83 -9.43 5.64
CA MET A 44 -19.69 -8.61 4.80
C MET A 44 -21.16 -9.01 4.96
N ALA A 45 -21.47 -10.31 5.00
CA ALA A 45 -22.83 -10.79 5.25
C ALA A 45 -23.35 -10.33 6.62
N TYR A 46 -22.51 -10.34 7.65
CA TYR A 46 -22.86 -9.82 8.95
C TYR A 46 -23.26 -8.33 8.89
N PHE A 47 -22.48 -7.49 8.21
CA PHE A 47 -22.84 -6.07 8.06
C PHE A 47 -24.10 -5.86 7.23
N VAL A 48 -24.29 -6.63 6.15
CA VAL A 48 -25.52 -6.57 5.35
C VAL A 48 -26.75 -6.86 6.18
N ILE A 49 -26.68 -7.79 7.14
CA ILE A 49 -27.82 -8.20 7.97
C ILE A 49 -28.03 -7.24 9.14
N PHE A 50 -26.96 -6.80 9.82
CA PHE A 50 -27.05 -6.12 11.11
C PHE A 50 -26.76 -4.62 11.05
N ALA A 51 -26.08 -4.08 10.01
CA ALA A 51 -25.78 -2.66 9.93
C ALA A 51 -26.84 -1.92 9.08
N PRO A 52 -27.64 -1.03 9.70
CA PRO A 52 -28.70 -0.32 8.98
C PRO A 52 -28.16 0.54 7.84
N GLY A 53 -28.70 0.38 6.64
CA GLY A 53 -28.33 1.18 5.48
C GLY A 53 -26.97 0.81 4.85
N PHE A 54 -26.31 -0.25 5.29
CA PHE A 54 -24.99 -0.67 4.79
C PHE A 54 -24.95 -0.82 3.27
N THR A 55 -25.98 -1.41 2.66
CA THR A 55 -26.08 -1.64 1.20
C THR A 55 -26.72 -0.48 0.43
N SER A 56 -27.06 0.62 1.09
CA SER A 56 -27.65 1.77 0.38
C SER A 56 -26.63 2.37 -0.60
N THR A 57 -27.12 2.83 -1.77
CA THR A 57 -26.25 3.46 -2.79
C THR A 57 -25.49 4.65 -2.22
N PHE A 58 -26.14 5.46 -1.37
CA PHE A 58 -25.50 6.58 -0.70
C PHE A 58 -24.32 6.12 0.17
N ASN A 59 -24.52 5.06 0.97
CA ASN A 59 -23.47 4.54 1.85
C ASN A 59 -22.32 3.93 1.05
N LEU A 60 -22.59 3.19 -0.03
CA LEU A 60 -21.55 2.62 -0.87
C LEU A 60 -20.69 3.69 -1.55
N ILE A 61 -21.31 4.77 -2.05
CA ILE A 61 -20.58 5.93 -2.59
C ILE A 61 -19.70 6.56 -1.49
N ASN A 62 -20.24 6.74 -0.30
CA ASN A 62 -19.50 7.28 0.85
C ASN A 62 -18.32 6.39 1.25
N VAL A 63 -18.46 5.06 1.19
CA VAL A 63 -17.32 4.13 1.41
C VAL A 63 -16.22 4.33 0.37
N VAL A 64 -16.57 4.46 -0.91
CA VAL A 64 -15.57 4.72 -1.98
C VAL A 64 -14.86 6.04 -1.75
N GLU A 65 -15.60 7.09 -1.39
CA GLU A 65 -15.06 8.41 -1.05
C GLU A 65 -14.08 8.34 0.12
N GLN A 66 -14.49 7.70 1.22
CA GLN A 66 -13.64 7.52 2.40
C GLN A 66 -12.40 6.69 2.12
N SER A 67 -12.50 5.76 1.19
CA SER A 67 -11.40 4.89 0.75
C SER A 67 -10.38 5.59 -0.15
N ALA A 68 -10.67 6.81 -0.66
CA ALA A 68 -9.81 7.47 -1.63
C ALA A 68 -8.40 7.76 -1.09
N ILE A 69 -8.30 8.29 0.12
CA ILE A 69 -7.02 8.62 0.77
C ILE A 69 -6.20 7.35 1.00
N LEU A 70 -6.83 6.35 1.63
CA LEU A 70 -6.19 5.05 1.88
C LEU A 70 -5.75 4.39 0.57
N GLY A 71 -6.58 4.47 -0.48
CA GLY A 71 -6.32 3.86 -1.77
C GLY A 71 -5.10 4.43 -2.46
N VAL A 72 -4.98 5.76 -2.50
CA VAL A 72 -3.83 6.43 -3.11
C VAL A 72 -2.54 6.07 -2.37
N LEU A 73 -2.54 6.09 -1.03
CA LEU A 73 -1.38 5.68 -0.23
C LEU A 73 -1.04 4.20 -0.44
N ALA A 74 -2.06 3.33 -0.43
CA ALA A 74 -1.85 1.90 -0.62
C ALA A 74 -1.25 1.56 -1.99
N TYR A 75 -1.56 2.33 -3.04
CA TYR A 75 -0.91 2.17 -4.35
C TYR A 75 0.58 2.53 -4.32
N GLY A 76 0.96 3.60 -3.62
CA GLY A 76 2.36 3.95 -3.40
C GLY A 76 3.11 2.82 -2.70
N MET A 77 2.57 2.34 -1.57
CA MET A 77 3.12 1.21 -0.82
C MET A 77 3.22 -0.06 -1.68
N THR A 78 2.17 -0.38 -2.44
CA THR A 78 2.15 -1.57 -3.32
C THR A 78 3.22 -1.48 -4.40
N ALA A 79 3.46 -0.30 -4.98
CA ALA A 79 4.52 -0.09 -5.97
C ALA A 79 5.92 -0.35 -5.36
N VAL A 80 6.16 0.12 -4.13
CA VAL A 80 7.41 -0.14 -3.40
C VAL A 80 7.58 -1.63 -3.13
N ILE A 81 6.52 -2.33 -2.68
CA ILE A 81 6.56 -3.79 -2.45
C ILE A 81 6.81 -4.56 -3.76
N ILE A 82 6.21 -4.13 -4.89
CA ILE A 82 6.45 -4.77 -6.20
C ILE A 82 7.93 -4.60 -6.61
N GLY A 83 8.49 -3.39 -6.50
CA GLY A 83 9.84 -3.09 -6.97
C GLY A 83 10.96 -3.59 -6.07
N GLY A 84 10.75 -3.57 -4.76
CA GLY A 84 11.74 -4.02 -3.76
C GLY A 84 11.69 -5.51 -3.45
N GLY A 85 10.73 -6.24 -4.02
CA GLY A 85 10.50 -7.63 -3.69
C GLY A 85 9.61 -7.82 -2.47
N SER A 86 9.03 -8.99 -2.39
CA SER A 86 8.02 -9.33 -1.38
C SER A 86 8.61 -9.91 -0.09
N ASP A 87 9.92 -9.86 0.11
CA ASP A 87 10.52 -10.22 1.39
C ASP A 87 10.26 -9.09 2.40
N VAL A 88 9.75 -9.44 3.59
CA VAL A 88 9.37 -8.44 4.62
C VAL A 88 10.62 -7.84 5.29
N THR A 89 11.74 -8.56 5.29
CA THR A 89 12.98 -8.13 5.95
C THR A 89 13.94 -7.38 5.03
N GLU A 90 14.06 -7.84 3.79
CA GLU A 90 14.98 -7.26 2.78
C GLU A 90 14.22 -6.57 1.64
N GLY A 91 12.91 -6.78 1.54
CA GLY A 91 12.06 -6.24 0.48
C GLY A 91 11.68 -4.79 0.65
N GLY A 92 11.04 -4.24 -0.37
CA GLY A 92 10.61 -2.85 -0.39
C GLY A 92 9.40 -2.60 0.51
N ILE A 93 9.58 -1.83 1.58
CA ILE A 93 8.50 -1.27 2.39
C ILE A 93 8.84 0.20 2.63
N ASP A 94 7.83 1.08 2.49
CA ASP A 94 7.96 2.50 2.80
C ASP A 94 7.12 2.86 4.03
N LEU A 95 7.73 2.77 5.20
CA LEU A 95 7.07 3.15 6.44
C LEU A 95 6.82 4.66 6.55
N SER A 96 7.53 5.48 5.77
CA SER A 96 7.41 6.94 5.84
C SER A 96 6.17 7.48 5.11
N ILE A 97 5.49 6.68 4.27
CA ILE A 97 4.46 7.17 3.35
C ILE A 97 3.33 7.94 4.06
N ALA A 98 2.88 7.48 5.23
CA ALA A 98 1.80 8.14 5.97
C ALA A 98 2.29 9.45 6.63
N ALA A 99 3.48 9.46 7.22
CA ALA A 99 4.08 10.67 7.77
C ALA A 99 4.45 11.68 6.67
N ASN A 100 4.89 11.19 5.51
CA ASN A 100 5.12 12.02 4.33
C ASN A 100 3.81 12.69 3.86
N MET A 101 2.68 11.96 3.85
CA MET A 101 1.37 12.55 3.57
C MET A 101 1.05 13.66 4.57
N GLY A 102 1.28 13.46 5.87
CA GLY A 102 1.08 14.47 6.90
C GLY A 102 1.91 15.72 6.67
N LEU A 103 3.20 15.55 6.39
CA LEU A 103 4.09 16.67 6.05
C LEU A 103 3.62 17.42 4.80
N CYS A 104 3.21 16.70 3.74
CA CYS A 104 2.66 17.32 2.53
C CYS A 104 1.37 18.10 2.83
N ALA A 105 0.48 17.54 3.70
CA ALA A 105 -0.74 18.21 4.12
C ALA A 105 -0.45 19.48 4.91
N ALA A 106 0.53 19.44 5.81
CA ALA A 106 1.00 20.61 6.56
C ALA A 106 1.52 21.69 5.63
N VAL A 107 2.38 21.35 4.66
CA VAL A 107 2.90 22.30 3.66
C VAL A 107 1.76 22.89 2.83
N TYR A 108 0.87 22.05 2.32
CA TYR A 108 -0.26 22.48 1.49
C TYR A 108 -1.19 23.44 2.24
N ALA A 109 -1.64 23.06 3.45
CA ALA A 109 -2.53 23.87 4.25
C ALA A 109 -1.88 25.19 4.71
N THR A 110 -0.59 25.16 5.09
CA THR A 110 0.16 26.35 5.51
C THR A 110 0.29 27.34 4.35
N LEU A 111 0.63 26.90 3.15
CA LEU A 111 0.72 27.80 1.99
C LEU A 111 -0.64 28.41 1.65
N LEU A 112 -1.72 27.64 1.69
CA LEU A 112 -3.07 28.18 1.50
C LEU A 112 -3.44 29.22 2.57
N SER A 113 -3.10 28.95 3.85
CA SER A 113 -3.36 29.90 4.94
C SER A 113 -2.56 31.20 4.82
N MET A 114 -1.40 31.15 4.16
CA MET A 114 -0.57 32.33 3.82
C MET A 114 -1.09 33.08 2.59
N GLY A 115 -2.17 32.60 1.94
CA GLY A 115 -2.76 33.24 0.76
C GLY A 115 -2.15 32.85 -0.58
N TYR A 116 -1.30 31.82 -0.63
CA TYR A 116 -0.83 31.27 -1.90
C TYR A 116 -1.96 30.54 -2.62
N GLY A 117 -1.95 30.59 -3.96
CA GLY A 117 -2.96 29.90 -4.78
C GLY A 117 -2.80 28.37 -4.80
N ASP A 118 -3.87 27.69 -5.20
CA ASP A 118 -3.93 26.22 -5.28
C ASP A 118 -2.77 25.62 -6.06
N PHE A 119 -2.46 26.18 -7.24
CA PHE A 119 -1.42 25.63 -8.11
C PHE A 119 -0.05 25.53 -7.42
N LEU A 120 0.38 26.62 -6.78
CA LEU A 120 1.68 26.68 -6.10
C LEU A 120 1.68 25.76 -4.87
N SER A 121 0.59 25.75 -4.11
CA SER A 121 0.47 24.96 -2.90
C SER A 121 0.46 23.44 -3.21
N VAL A 122 -0.24 23.02 -4.27
CA VAL A 122 -0.21 21.61 -4.74
C VAL A 122 1.17 21.23 -5.27
N LEU A 123 1.79 22.11 -6.06
CA LEU A 123 3.14 21.86 -6.60
C LEU A 123 4.18 21.72 -5.48
N ALA A 124 4.08 22.56 -4.46
CA ALA A 124 4.95 22.46 -3.28
C ALA A 124 4.74 21.14 -2.50
N ALA A 125 3.48 20.73 -2.29
CA ALA A 125 3.18 19.44 -1.65
C ALA A 125 3.75 18.27 -2.47
N ILE A 126 3.61 18.30 -3.80
CA ILE A 126 4.19 17.27 -4.70
C ILE A 126 5.72 17.27 -4.61
N ALA A 127 6.35 18.44 -4.63
CA ALA A 127 7.80 18.55 -4.54
C ALA A 127 8.33 18.01 -3.20
N VAL A 128 7.67 18.33 -2.09
CA VAL A 128 8.00 17.79 -0.76
C VAL A 128 7.80 16.27 -0.72
N GLY A 129 6.66 15.78 -1.16
CA GLY A 129 6.37 14.35 -1.13
C GLY A 129 7.36 13.53 -1.96
N MET A 130 7.64 13.96 -3.19
CA MET A 130 8.64 13.31 -4.04
C MET A 130 10.07 13.50 -3.48
N GLY A 131 10.36 14.62 -2.84
CA GLY A 131 11.64 14.87 -2.16
C GLY A 131 11.88 13.89 -1.02
N VAL A 132 10.88 13.62 -0.18
CA VAL A 132 10.94 12.58 0.86
C VAL A 132 11.10 11.19 0.23
N GLY A 133 10.37 10.89 -0.85
CA GLY A 133 10.56 9.64 -1.60
C GLY A 133 11.97 9.50 -2.20
N ALA A 134 12.54 10.59 -2.72
CA ALA A 134 13.92 10.61 -3.20
C ALA A 134 14.94 10.42 -2.07
N LEU A 135 14.69 10.97 -0.89
CA LEU A 135 15.51 10.74 0.31
C LEU A 135 15.52 9.26 0.68
N ASN A 136 14.36 8.59 0.68
CA ASN A 136 14.26 7.15 0.87
C ASN A 136 15.05 6.38 -0.20
N ALA A 137 14.92 6.76 -1.47
CA ALA A 137 15.65 6.14 -2.57
C ALA A 137 17.17 6.27 -2.40
N VAL A 138 17.66 7.45 -1.99
CA VAL A 138 19.08 7.66 -1.70
C VAL A 138 19.53 6.80 -0.52
N ALA A 139 18.75 6.75 0.58
CA ALA A 139 19.09 5.98 1.75
C ALA A 139 19.12 4.47 1.45
N VAL A 140 18.12 3.94 0.76
CA VAL A 140 18.00 2.49 0.49
C VAL A 140 18.92 2.06 -0.65
N VAL A 141 18.84 2.75 -1.79
CA VAL A 141 19.54 2.32 -3.02
C VAL A 141 20.94 2.89 -3.11
N GLY A 142 21.12 4.14 -2.67
CA GLY A 142 22.42 4.83 -2.73
C GLY A 142 23.36 4.43 -1.60
N LEU A 143 22.86 4.40 -0.36
CA LEU A 143 23.65 4.09 0.83
C LEU A 143 23.55 2.61 1.26
N GLY A 144 22.66 1.81 0.66
CA GLY A 144 22.47 0.40 1.00
C GLY A 144 21.89 0.14 2.38
N ILE A 145 21.16 1.13 2.95
CA ILE A 145 20.49 0.96 4.24
C ILE A 145 19.26 0.08 4.05
N LEU A 146 19.01 -0.84 5.00
CA LEU A 146 17.82 -1.69 4.96
C LEU A 146 16.55 -0.84 4.86
N PRO A 147 15.59 -1.16 3.96
CA PRO A 147 14.38 -0.37 3.70
C PRO A 147 13.60 -0.01 4.97
N LEU A 148 13.40 -0.99 5.86
CA LEU A 148 12.71 -0.77 7.14
C LEU A 148 13.39 0.30 7.99
N LEU A 149 14.71 0.25 8.12
CA LEU A 149 15.45 1.21 8.95
C LEU A 149 15.49 2.60 8.30
N ALA A 150 15.73 2.67 6.99
CA ALA A 150 15.77 3.92 6.26
C ALA A 150 14.42 4.65 6.33
N THR A 151 13.34 3.96 5.96
CA THR A 151 12.01 4.57 5.91
C THR A 151 11.43 4.86 7.30
N LEU A 152 11.81 4.10 8.34
CA LEU A 152 11.48 4.41 9.72
C LEU A 152 12.19 5.68 10.22
N ALA A 153 13.45 5.87 9.86
CA ALA A 153 14.17 7.10 10.17
C ALA A 153 13.52 8.31 9.47
N VAL A 154 13.23 8.18 8.17
CA VAL A 154 12.57 9.22 7.37
C VAL A 154 11.16 9.51 7.86
N LEU A 155 10.40 8.48 8.32
CA LEU A 155 9.11 8.66 8.99
C LEU A 155 9.21 9.65 10.15
N ASN A 156 10.20 9.45 11.04
CA ASN A 156 10.37 10.32 12.21
C ASN A 156 10.79 11.74 11.82
N VAL A 157 11.63 11.89 10.77
CA VAL A 157 12.00 13.20 10.23
C VAL A 157 10.77 13.90 9.67
N ALA A 158 9.98 13.22 8.82
CA ALA A 158 8.78 13.81 8.22
C ALA A 158 7.74 14.19 9.29
N ALA A 159 7.48 13.32 10.26
CA ALA A 159 6.56 13.61 11.37
C ALA A 159 7.05 14.78 12.23
N GLY A 160 8.35 14.85 12.53
CA GLY A 160 8.95 15.98 13.27
C GLY A 160 8.82 17.30 12.51
N MET A 161 9.02 17.27 11.19
CA MET A 161 8.84 18.47 10.34
C MET A 161 7.36 18.89 10.25
N GLU A 162 6.43 17.93 10.14
CA GLU A 162 4.98 18.19 10.21
C GLU A 162 4.62 18.95 11.49
N LEU A 163 5.01 18.40 12.66
CA LEU A 163 4.71 18.99 13.95
C LEU A 163 5.36 20.37 14.12
N THR A 164 6.59 20.55 13.64
CA THR A 164 7.29 21.82 13.69
C THR A 164 6.60 22.88 12.83
N LEU A 165 6.21 22.52 11.59
CA LEU A 165 5.55 23.43 10.66
C LEU A 165 4.16 23.86 11.12
N THR A 166 3.40 22.92 11.68
CA THR A 166 2.04 23.17 12.18
C THR A 166 2.02 23.65 13.63
N GLN A 167 3.16 23.71 14.31
CA GLN A 167 3.25 23.98 15.75
C GLN A 167 2.35 23.02 16.57
N ASN A 168 2.21 21.80 16.11
CA ASN A 168 1.33 20.76 16.66
C ASN A 168 -0.14 21.22 16.81
N THR A 169 -0.60 22.08 15.91
CA THR A 169 -1.99 22.58 15.89
C THR A 169 -2.64 22.24 14.54
N VAL A 170 -3.96 22.32 14.52
CA VAL A 170 -4.74 22.17 13.28
C VAL A 170 -4.57 23.43 12.43
N VAL A 171 -4.14 23.27 11.19
CA VAL A 171 -4.01 24.36 10.22
C VAL A 171 -5.20 24.30 9.27
N GLY A 172 -6.14 25.24 9.42
CA GLY A 172 -7.31 25.35 8.52
C GLY A 172 -6.89 25.73 7.10
N ALA A 173 -7.57 25.16 6.11
CA ALA A 173 -7.33 25.44 4.71
C ALA A 173 -8.64 25.63 3.95
N SER A 174 -8.68 26.63 3.08
CA SER A 174 -9.81 26.89 2.20
C SER A 174 -9.29 27.38 0.85
N SER A 175 -9.82 26.81 -0.23
CA SER A 175 -9.48 27.20 -1.59
C SER A 175 -10.55 26.75 -2.58
N PRO A 176 -10.58 27.31 -3.82
CA PRO A 176 -11.48 26.85 -4.86
C PRO A 176 -11.34 25.36 -5.19
N LEU A 177 -10.11 24.83 -5.23
CA LEU A 177 -9.87 23.40 -5.49
C LEU A 177 -10.45 22.53 -4.38
N LEU A 178 -10.22 22.88 -3.11
CA LEU A 178 -10.79 22.16 -1.96
C LEU A 178 -12.32 22.18 -2.01
N GLY A 179 -12.93 23.31 -2.36
CA GLY A 179 -14.37 23.42 -2.55
C GLY A 179 -14.91 22.47 -3.61
N VAL A 180 -14.24 22.37 -4.76
CA VAL A 180 -14.61 21.42 -5.84
C VAL A 180 -14.45 19.97 -5.38
N LEU A 181 -13.40 19.65 -4.65
CA LEU A 181 -13.17 18.26 -4.17
C LEU A 181 -14.18 17.83 -3.10
N VAL A 182 -14.62 18.76 -2.22
CA VAL A 182 -15.59 18.46 -1.15
C VAL A 182 -17.02 18.40 -1.69
N SER A 183 -17.45 19.42 -2.44
CA SER A 183 -18.84 19.57 -2.87
C SER A 183 -19.12 19.17 -4.31
N GLY A 184 -18.06 18.95 -5.10
CA GLY A 184 -18.18 18.55 -6.49
C GLY A 184 -18.74 17.14 -6.64
N SER A 185 -19.69 16.98 -7.55
CA SER A 185 -20.22 15.68 -7.94
C SER A 185 -20.40 15.61 -9.46
N PHE A 186 -20.10 14.46 -10.02
CA PHE A 186 -20.34 14.17 -11.42
C PHE A 186 -21.00 12.81 -11.54
N LEU A 187 -22.11 12.71 -12.28
CA LEU A 187 -22.95 11.52 -12.38
C LEU A 187 -23.41 10.94 -11.03
N GLY A 188 -23.65 11.80 -10.03
CA GLY A 188 -24.04 11.37 -8.68
C GLY A 188 -22.92 10.78 -7.82
N ILE A 189 -21.67 10.83 -8.30
CA ILE A 189 -20.48 10.35 -7.59
C ILE A 189 -19.67 11.57 -7.16
N SER A 190 -19.18 11.59 -5.91
CA SER A 190 -18.36 12.69 -5.38
C SER A 190 -17.02 12.82 -6.09
N ALA A 191 -16.44 14.01 -6.08
CA ALA A 191 -15.13 14.27 -6.68
C ALA A 191 -14.02 13.43 -6.02
N LEU A 192 -14.10 13.18 -4.71
CA LEU A 192 -13.15 12.31 -4.00
C LEU A 192 -13.25 10.85 -4.44
N ALA A 193 -14.48 10.34 -4.65
CA ALA A 193 -14.66 9.00 -5.18
C ALA A 193 -14.14 8.88 -6.63
N TRP A 194 -14.36 9.91 -7.47
CA TRP A 194 -13.76 9.99 -8.79
C TRP A 194 -12.24 10.04 -8.74
N ALA A 195 -11.65 10.74 -7.77
CA ALA A 195 -10.19 10.74 -7.60
C ALA A 195 -9.65 9.33 -7.38
N LEU A 196 -10.31 8.50 -6.54
CA LEU A 196 -9.93 7.11 -6.36
C LEU A 196 -10.07 6.31 -7.66
N ILE A 197 -11.20 6.43 -8.35
CA ILE A 197 -11.49 5.67 -9.59
C ILE A 197 -10.44 5.99 -10.66
N VAL A 198 -10.21 7.27 -10.91
CA VAL A 198 -9.26 7.74 -11.94
C VAL A 198 -7.82 7.35 -11.57
N PHE A 199 -7.43 7.58 -10.31
CA PHE A 199 -6.09 7.22 -9.86
C PHE A 199 -5.85 5.71 -9.93
N SER A 200 -6.85 4.90 -9.54
CA SER A 200 -6.81 3.43 -9.67
C SER A 200 -6.66 3.00 -11.12
N ALA A 201 -7.44 3.59 -12.01
CA ALA A 201 -7.37 3.26 -13.44
C ALA A 201 -5.97 3.57 -14.02
N ILE A 202 -5.39 4.72 -13.64
CA ILE A 202 -4.03 5.11 -14.06
C ILE A 202 -3.00 4.12 -13.50
N MET A 203 -3.03 3.81 -12.20
CA MET A 203 -2.07 2.91 -11.58
C MET A 203 -2.17 1.48 -12.15
N ILE A 204 -3.38 0.98 -12.36
CA ILE A 204 -3.61 -0.31 -13.01
C ILE A 204 -3.06 -0.30 -14.44
N ALA A 205 -3.38 0.72 -15.23
CA ALA A 205 -2.91 0.84 -16.61
C ALA A 205 -1.37 0.92 -16.68
N VAL A 206 -0.74 1.74 -15.83
CA VAL A 206 0.72 1.90 -15.81
C VAL A 206 1.42 0.61 -15.40
N ILE A 207 0.99 0.00 -14.29
CA ILE A 207 1.71 -1.15 -13.73
C ILE A 207 1.36 -2.47 -14.45
N HIS A 208 0.11 -2.66 -14.89
CA HIS A 208 -0.27 -3.91 -15.57
C HIS A 208 -0.34 -3.80 -17.09
N GLY A 209 -0.46 -2.59 -17.64
CA GLY A 209 -0.63 -2.36 -19.08
C GLY A 209 0.63 -1.93 -19.81
N THR A 210 1.76 -1.65 -19.11
CA THR A 210 2.97 -1.14 -19.76
C THR A 210 4.20 -2.03 -19.56
N ALA A 211 5.18 -1.88 -20.46
CA ALA A 211 6.48 -2.53 -20.33
C ALA A 211 7.22 -2.12 -19.04
N PHE A 212 6.96 -0.92 -18.52
CA PHE A 212 7.53 -0.46 -17.26
C PHE A 212 7.11 -1.37 -16.10
N GLY A 213 5.81 -1.64 -15.96
CA GLY A 213 5.32 -2.50 -14.89
C GLY A 213 5.82 -3.94 -15.00
N LEU A 214 5.89 -4.51 -16.23
CA LEU A 214 6.48 -5.84 -16.44
C LEU A 214 7.95 -5.90 -15.96
N ARG A 215 8.74 -4.88 -16.28
CA ARG A 215 10.13 -4.77 -15.82
C ARG A 215 10.23 -4.58 -14.31
N LEU A 216 9.32 -3.80 -13.73
CA LEU A 216 9.23 -3.60 -12.28
C LEU A 216 8.98 -4.92 -11.55
N TYR A 217 8.06 -5.75 -12.03
CA TYR A 217 7.83 -7.11 -11.50
C TYR A 217 9.03 -8.03 -11.68
N ALA A 218 9.74 -7.93 -12.80
CA ALA A 218 10.97 -8.70 -13.03
C ALA A 218 12.08 -8.31 -12.03
N VAL A 219 12.24 -7.01 -11.78
CA VAL A 219 13.21 -6.47 -10.81
C VAL A 219 12.91 -6.95 -9.40
N GLY A 220 11.66 -6.82 -8.94
CA GLY A 220 11.29 -7.23 -7.59
C GLY A 220 11.21 -8.75 -7.39
N GLY A 221 10.95 -9.52 -8.47
CA GLY A 221 10.91 -10.98 -8.41
C GLY A 221 12.28 -11.63 -8.31
N HIS A 222 13.20 -11.23 -9.18
CA HIS A 222 14.56 -11.77 -9.25
C HIS A 222 15.56 -10.67 -9.65
N PRO A 223 16.06 -9.86 -8.71
CA PRO A 223 16.93 -8.72 -9.00
C PRO A 223 18.20 -9.11 -9.77
N GLU A 224 18.80 -10.25 -9.44
CA GLU A 224 20.01 -10.74 -10.11
C GLU A 224 19.74 -11.12 -11.58
N ALA A 225 18.65 -11.84 -11.85
CA ALA A 225 18.26 -12.18 -13.21
C ALA A 225 17.87 -10.94 -14.02
N ALA A 226 17.19 -9.98 -13.41
CA ALA A 226 16.85 -8.70 -14.03
C ALA A 226 18.12 -7.92 -14.41
N ARG A 227 19.12 -7.90 -13.53
CA ARG A 227 20.42 -7.25 -13.77
C ARG A 227 21.18 -7.95 -14.92
N ALA A 228 21.19 -9.29 -14.95
CA ALA A 228 21.79 -10.06 -16.06
C ALA A 228 21.08 -9.82 -17.39
N ALA A 229 19.77 -9.51 -17.38
CA ALA A 229 18.98 -9.12 -18.54
C ALA A 229 19.16 -7.63 -18.94
N GLY A 230 20.05 -6.88 -18.28
CA GLY A 230 20.35 -5.48 -18.60
C GLY A 230 19.39 -4.47 -17.98
N LEU A 231 18.54 -4.85 -17.03
CA LEU A 231 17.67 -3.92 -16.33
C LEU A 231 18.41 -3.22 -15.18
N SER A 232 18.25 -1.90 -15.08
CA SER A 232 18.81 -1.12 -13.97
C SER A 232 17.95 -1.28 -12.72
N VAL A 233 18.27 -2.27 -11.88
CA VAL A 233 17.57 -2.51 -10.60
C VAL A 233 17.52 -1.23 -9.73
N PRO A 234 18.63 -0.47 -9.56
CA PRO A 234 18.60 0.76 -8.78
C PRO A 234 17.58 1.78 -9.28
N PHE A 235 17.43 1.94 -10.59
CA PHE A 235 16.47 2.88 -11.19
C PHE A 235 15.02 2.50 -10.84
N TYR A 236 14.64 1.22 -11.02
CA TYR A 236 13.28 0.78 -10.77
C TYR A 236 12.92 0.88 -9.28
N VAL A 237 13.81 0.48 -8.38
CA VAL A 237 13.59 0.59 -6.93
C VAL A 237 13.52 2.06 -6.50
N SER A 238 14.44 2.92 -6.95
CA SER A 238 14.41 4.35 -6.63
C SER A 238 13.10 5.00 -7.12
N PHE A 239 12.66 4.66 -8.33
CA PHE A 239 11.42 5.18 -8.89
C PHE A 239 10.20 4.84 -8.02
N THR A 240 10.15 3.64 -7.43
CA THR A 240 9.00 3.25 -6.58
C THR A 240 8.92 4.09 -5.30
N TYR A 241 10.05 4.46 -4.69
CA TYR A 241 10.05 5.37 -3.54
C TYR A 241 9.61 6.78 -3.91
N VAL A 242 10.05 7.30 -5.06
CA VAL A 242 9.60 8.61 -5.56
C VAL A 242 8.11 8.58 -5.90
N LEU A 243 7.63 7.49 -6.51
CA LEU A 243 6.21 7.28 -6.79
C LEU A 243 5.40 7.18 -5.48
N SER A 244 5.91 6.52 -4.45
CA SER A 244 5.31 6.48 -3.11
C SER A 244 5.17 7.89 -2.54
N GLY A 245 6.21 8.72 -2.65
CA GLY A 245 6.19 10.12 -2.25
C GLY A 245 5.17 10.97 -3.04
N PHE A 246 5.03 10.73 -4.34
CA PHE A 246 3.98 11.34 -5.15
C PHE A 246 2.57 10.93 -4.69
N CYS A 247 2.36 9.64 -4.40
CA CYS A 247 1.10 9.15 -3.84
C CYS A 247 0.78 9.82 -2.49
N ALA A 248 1.78 10.00 -1.62
CA ALA A 248 1.63 10.70 -0.36
C ALA A 248 1.17 12.15 -0.56
N ALA A 249 1.77 12.87 -1.53
CA ALA A 249 1.38 14.23 -1.86
C ALA A 249 -0.05 14.32 -2.44
N VAL A 250 -0.44 13.41 -3.32
CA VAL A 250 -1.83 13.37 -3.84
C VAL A 250 -2.81 13.07 -2.70
N ALA A 251 -2.52 12.09 -1.85
CA ALA A 251 -3.34 11.75 -0.70
C ALA A 251 -3.46 12.91 0.29
N SER A 252 -2.42 13.75 0.46
CA SER A 252 -2.46 14.92 1.32
C SER A 252 -3.48 15.96 0.86
N VAL A 253 -3.57 16.24 -0.45
CA VAL A 253 -4.57 17.14 -1.01
C VAL A 253 -5.99 16.61 -0.76
N LEU A 254 -6.21 15.30 -0.95
CA LEU A 254 -7.50 14.68 -0.66
C LEU A 254 -7.84 14.74 0.84
N THR A 255 -6.83 14.55 1.71
CA THR A 255 -7.01 14.64 3.17
C THR A 255 -7.38 16.04 3.62
N VAL A 256 -6.62 17.05 3.16
CA VAL A 256 -6.91 18.46 3.48
C VAL A 256 -8.26 18.88 2.92
N SER A 257 -8.61 18.44 1.71
CA SER A 257 -9.95 18.66 1.15
C SER A 257 -11.04 18.13 2.07
N ARG A 258 -10.95 16.86 2.48
CA ARG A 258 -11.97 16.21 3.31
C ARG A 258 -12.13 16.82 4.70
N LEU A 259 -11.01 17.22 5.32
CA LEU A 259 -11.00 17.78 6.67
C LEU A 259 -11.10 19.31 6.70
N SER A 260 -10.98 19.99 5.55
CA SER A 260 -10.80 21.44 5.43
C SER A 260 -9.64 21.96 6.29
N ALA A 261 -8.68 21.11 6.58
CA ALA A 261 -7.54 21.38 7.45
C ALA A 261 -6.44 20.32 7.30
N SER A 262 -5.22 20.68 7.69
CA SER A 262 -4.18 19.72 8.06
C SER A 262 -4.24 19.47 9.55
N THR A 263 -4.32 18.20 9.94
CA THR A 263 -4.33 17.76 11.34
C THR A 263 -3.08 16.98 11.64
N PRO A 264 -2.32 17.30 12.70
CA PRO A 264 -1.16 16.52 13.11
C PRO A 264 -1.53 15.06 13.43
N GLY A 265 -0.60 14.13 13.20
CA GLY A 265 -0.79 12.71 13.55
C GLY A 265 -1.23 11.81 12.39
N SER A 266 -1.04 12.23 11.16
CA SER A 266 -1.38 11.44 9.95
C SER A 266 -0.67 10.06 9.88
N GLY A 267 0.39 9.85 10.67
CA GLY A 267 1.11 8.57 10.77
C GLY A 267 0.27 7.38 11.22
N GLU A 268 -0.87 7.59 11.85
CA GLU A 268 -1.80 6.53 12.27
C GLU A 268 -2.36 5.72 11.11
N LEU A 269 -2.40 6.26 9.90
CA LEU A 269 -2.86 5.56 8.70
C LEU A 269 -1.87 4.48 8.21
N LEU A 270 -0.63 4.47 8.69
CA LEU A 270 0.42 3.55 8.21
C LEU A 270 -0.01 2.09 8.30
N LEU A 271 -0.60 1.67 9.41
CA LEU A 271 -1.04 0.29 9.61
C LEU A 271 -2.12 -0.09 8.59
N SER A 272 -3.09 0.80 8.34
CA SER A 272 -4.14 0.59 7.35
C SER A 272 -3.60 0.51 5.92
N VAL A 273 -2.62 1.36 5.58
CA VAL A 273 -1.94 1.37 4.28
C VAL A 273 -1.18 0.06 4.05
N LEU A 274 -0.42 -0.38 5.07
CA LEU A 274 0.32 -1.64 5.01
C LEU A 274 -0.64 -2.84 4.90
N ALA A 275 -1.72 -2.84 5.70
CA ALA A 275 -2.76 -3.86 5.63
C ALA A 275 -3.38 -3.94 4.23
N ALA A 276 -3.73 -2.80 3.63
CA ALA A 276 -4.34 -2.75 2.30
C ALA A 276 -3.38 -3.29 1.21
N ALA A 277 -2.11 -2.89 1.25
CA ALA A 277 -1.11 -3.33 0.29
C ALA A 277 -0.82 -4.84 0.41
N LEU A 278 -0.63 -5.35 1.63
CA LEU A 278 -0.35 -6.75 1.88
C LEU A 278 -1.58 -7.65 1.62
N LEU A 279 -2.77 -7.25 2.07
CA LEU A 279 -3.99 -8.00 1.82
C LEU A 279 -4.28 -8.12 0.31
N GLY A 280 -3.84 -7.14 -0.49
CA GLY A 280 -3.91 -7.17 -1.94
C GLY A 280 -3.24 -8.39 -2.57
N THR A 281 -2.25 -8.98 -1.91
CA THR A 281 -1.56 -10.19 -2.37
C THR A 281 -2.48 -11.42 -2.31
N VAL A 282 -3.39 -11.51 -1.35
CA VAL A 282 -4.33 -12.63 -1.17
C VAL A 282 -5.33 -12.71 -2.32
N PHE A 283 -5.71 -11.55 -2.88
CA PHE A 283 -6.60 -11.49 -4.05
C PHE A 283 -5.89 -11.85 -5.36
N SER A 284 -4.56 -11.92 -5.37
CA SER A 284 -3.77 -12.35 -6.53
C SER A 284 -3.68 -13.88 -6.62
N ARG A 285 -3.75 -14.44 -7.84
CA ARG A 285 -3.60 -15.89 -8.07
C ARG A 285 -2.20 -16.41 -7.74
N ARG A 286 -1.19 -15.55 -7.79
CA ARG A 286 0.22 -15.89 -7.57
C ARG A 286 0.76 -15.42 -6.23
N PHE A 287 -0.09 -14.90 -5.35
CA PHE A 287 0.32 -14.24 -4.08
C PHE A 287 1.36 -13.12 -4.27
N VAL A 288 1.32 -12.47 -5.44
CA VAL A 288 2.16 -11.32 -5.76
C VAL A 288 1.30 -10.06 -5.61
N PRO A 289 1.83 -8.95 -5.04
CA PRO A 289 1.10 -7.70 -4.94
C PRO A 289 0.64 -7.23 -6.32
N THR A 290 -0.61 -6.77 -6.42
CA THR A 290 -1.18 -6.26 -7.67
C THR A 290 -2.02 -5.02 -7.39
N MET A 291 -2.04 -4.04 -8.31
CA MET A 291 -2.83 -2.82 -8.14
C MET A 291 -4.34 -3.12 -8.03
N GLY A 292 -4.85 -4.08 -8.80
CA GLY A 292 -6.24 -4.53 -8.68
C GLY A 292 -6.55 -5.20 -7.34
N GLY A 293 -5.63 -6.01 -6.83
CA GLY A 293 -5.74 -6.61 -5.50
C GLY A 293 -5.73 -5.56 -4.40
N THR A 294 -4.87 -4.55 -4.51
CA THR A 294 -4.83 -3.41 -3.57
C THR A 294 -6.14 -2.64 -3.57
N LEU A 295 -6.76 -2.38 -4.74
CA LEU A 295 -8.08 -1.74 -4.80
C LEU A 295 -9.14 -2.53 -4.04
N LEU A 296 -9.21 -3.85 -4.27
CA LEU A 296 -10.15 -4.71 -3.55
C LEU A 296 -9.92 -4.69 -2.04
N SER A 297 -8.66 -4.68 -1.61
CA SER A 297 -8.30 -4.60 -0.19
C SER A 297 -8.68 -3.26 0.43
N VAL A 298 -8.43 -2.17 -0.27
CA VAL A 298 -8.80 -0.81 0.16
C VAL A 298 -10.30 -0.69 0.34
N LEU A 299 -11.08 -1.14 -0.62
CA LEU A 299 -12.54 -1.14 -0.54
C LEU A 299 -13.03 -2.04 0.60
N PHE A 300 -12.40 -3.20 0.81
CA PHE A 300 -12.73 -4.06 1.94
C PHE A 300 -12.47 -3.40 3.29
N ILE A 301 -11.30 -2.78 3.47
CA ILE A 301 -10.96 -2.08 4.71
C ILE A 301 -11.92 -0.90 4.91
N GLY A 302 -12.29 -0.19 3.84
CA GLY A 302 -13.29 0.87 3.88
C GLY A 302 -14.68 0.37 4.29
N LEU A 303 -15.14 -0.74 3.72
CA LEU A 303 -16.39 -1.40 4.08
C LEU A 303 -16.38 -1.90 5.54
N LEU A 304 -15.24 -2.45 5.98
CA LEU A 304 -15.06 -2.91 7.36
C LEU A 304 -15.20 -1.73 8.34
N ALA A 305 -14.47 -0.63 8.09
CA ALA A 305 -14.51 0.57 8.92
C ALA A 305 -15.93 1.17 8.95
N ASN A 306 -16.57 1.28 7.80
CA ASN A 306 -17.93 1.79 7.67
C ASN A 306 -18.96 0.88 8.37
N GLY A 307 -18.84 -0.44 8.21
CA GLY A 307 -19.75 -1.40 8.89
C GLY A 307 -19.69 -1.29 10.41
N PHE A 308 -18.47 -1.17 10.99
CA PHE A 308 -18.31 -0.91 12.42
C PHE A 308 -18.87 0.44 12.84
N GLN A 309 -18.67 1.48 12.03
CA GLN A 309 -19.22 2.81 12.30
C GLN A 309 -20.76 2.81 12.32
N LEU A 310 -21.41 2.13 11.37
CA LEU A 310 -22.87 1.99 11.32
C LEU A 310 -23.44 1.21 12.51
N LEU A 311 -22.66 0.29 13.07
CA LEU A 311 -23.02 -0.45 14.29
C LEU A 311 -22.64 0.29 15.58
N ASN A 312 -22.12 1.53 15.50
CA ASN A 312 -21.60 2.30 16.64
C ASN A 312 -20.50 1.57 17.43
N VAL A 313 -19.75 0.70 16.75
CA VAL A 313 -18.56 0.05 17.32
C VAL A 313 -17.38 1.01 17.22
N SER A 314 -16.60 1.11 18.30
CA SER A 314 -15.42 1.99 18.33
C SER A 314 -14.44 1.68 17.19
N SER A 315 -13.89 2.74 16.58
CA SER A 315 -12.84 2.64 15.54
C SER A 315 -11.58 1.91 16.01
N TYR A 316 -11.31 1.81 17.30
CA TYR A 316 -10.20 1.03 17.84
C TYR A 316 -10.28 -0.46 17.48
N TRP A 317 -11.48 -1.03 17.35
CA TRP A 317 -11.68 -2.40 16.89
C TRP A 317 -11.28 -2.58 15.42
N VAL A 318 -11.45 -1.54 14.59
CA VAL A 318 -10.99 -1.56 13.18
C VAL A 318 -9.49 -1.79 13.13
N ASN A 319 -8.71 -1.07 13.93
CA ASN A 319 -7.25 -1.23 14.01
C ASN A 319 -6.86 -2.63 14.50
N GLY A 320 -7.58 -3.18 15.48
CA GLY A 320 -7.37 -4.55 15.96
C GLY A 320 -7.61 -5.59 14.87
N VAL A 321 -8.70 -5.47 14.13
CA VAL A 321 -9.01 -6.36 13.00
C VAL A 321 -8.00 -6.22 11.88
N GLN A 322 -7.57 -5.01 11.54
CA GLN A 322 -6.52 -4.78 10.55
C GLN A 322 -5.19 -5.44 10.96
N GLY A 323 -4.79 -5.30 12.22
CA GLY A 323 -3.60 -5.97 12.76
C GLY A 323 -3.70 -7.49 12.65
N ALA A 324 -4.84 -8.07 13.00
CA ALA A 324 -5.10 -9.51 12.85
C ALA A 324 -5.04 -9.96 11.38
N LEU A 325 -5.59 -9.15 10.46
CA LEU A 325 -5.52 -9.41 9.02
C LEU A 325 -4.09 -9.38 8.49
N ILE A 326 -3.27 -8.42 8.93
CA ILE A 326 -1.84 -8.37 8.56
C ILE A 326 -1.14 -9.64 9.01
N LEU A 327 -1.30 -10.05 10.27
CA LEU A 327 -0.70 -11.27 10.80
C LEU A 327 -1.13 -12.50 10.00
N LEU A 328 -2.41 -12.59 9.66
CA LEU A 328 -2.94 -13.67 8.83
C LEU A 328 -2.29 -13.68 7.45
N VAL A 329 -2.20 -12.53 6.77
CA VAL A 329 -1.59 -12.41 5.44
C VAL A 329 -0.11 -12.76 5.48
N VAL A 330 0.63 -12.25 6.47
CA VAL A 330 2.06 -12.54 6.64
C VAL A 330 2.27 -14.02 6.91
N ALA A 331 1.46 -14.64 7.77
CA ALA A 331 1.52 -16.07 8.02
C ALA A 331 1.28 -16.88 6.72
N ILE A 332 0.22 -16.56 5.96
CA ILE A 332 -0.10 -17.20 4.69
C ILE A 332 1.05 -17.10 3.69
N THR A 333 1.58 -15.89 3.50
CA THR A 333 2.66 -15.64 2.55
C THR A 333 3.97 -16.30 2.99
N SER A 334 4.26 -16.35 4.28
CA SER A 334 5.41 -17.05 4.86
C SER A 334 5.32 -18.57 4.62
N PHE A 335 4.17 -19.18 4.90
CA PHE A 335 3.95 -20.61 4.61
C PHE A 335 4.06 -20.92 3.10
N ALA A 336 3.57 -20.03 2.24
CA ALA A 336 3.66 -20.22 0.79
C ALA A 336 5.11 -20.14 0.30
N ARG A 337 5.98 -19.29 0.87
CA ARG A 337 7.39 -19.10 0.49
C ARG A 337 8.36 -20.08 1.14
N GLY A 338 8.18 -20.43 2.40
CA GLY A 338 9.04 -21.43 3.09
C GLY A 338 9.14 -22.74 2.32
N SER A 339 8.37 -22.83 1.24
CA SER A 339 8.36 -23.93 0.29
C SER A 339 9.29 -23.75 -0.93
N GLU A 340 9.80 -22.56 -1.22
CA GLU A 340 10.66 -22.27 -2.37
C GLU A 340 12.16 -22.24 -1.99
N GLY A 341 12.48 -21.94 -0.73
CA GLY A 341 13.87 -21.81 -0.24
C GLY A 341 14.60 -23.10 0.10
N SER A 342 14.03 -24.28 -0.17
CA SER A 342 14.69 -25.59 0.05
C SER A 342 15.11 -26.27 -1.26
N ARG A 343 15.56 -25.49 -2.24
CA ARG A 343 16.16 -26.00 -3.47
C ARG A 343 17.62 -25.58 -3.55
#